data_5f4271deddda4879b652739224a5c525
#
_entry.id   5f4271deddda4879b652739224a5c525
#
_cell.length_a   1.000
_cell.length_b   1.000
_cell.length_c   1.000
_cell.angle_alpha   90.00
_cell.angle_beta   90.00
_cell.angle_gamma   90.00
#
_symmetry.space_group_name_H-M   'P 1'
#
loop_
_entity.id
_entity.type
_entity.pdbx_description
1 polymer ?
#
loop_
_entity_poly.entity_id
_entity_poly.type
_entity_poly.pdbx_seq_one_letter_code
_entity_poly.pdbx_strand_id
1 'polypeptide(L)'
;MKIFITIVLTLLFVFSIFAQRQAEVIVTSTYLRKSADSTAKKVQTVQKGEKITFEKVKDTNGWYYVSILNGRIKGWIRKDTVGSVVKAETFDQRPRRIVSIPTPVASATPVASATPISSATPTVSATPIVVPSSAPAVTPVEDEEILRVDTEEISLNVRVVNSSNRPVNNLNQSHFRVYEDDVLQPITSFTTAEVPIINALVIDNSRSLRTQLGKVIEAGKIIVSANRPKDESTIVRFVSRDKIEVVQDFTSNKSSLNDALDNLFVEGGQTAIIDAVYQTAKKVEQYQNSQKREDVKLRALILVSDGDDRGSSYKEQQLFELLREFDVQIYAVGFVNDLSKEPDPSGMSRQEKAKAFLTRLTQETGGKVYFPNSMDELPKIAFDISGELRTQYLILYTPTNPTRDGTFRKIKVLVAEGANKEKRIAITRTGRNSPTK
;
A
#
# COMPACT_ATOMS: atom_id res chain seq x y z
N MET A 1 27.26 -87.17 -6.95
CA MET A 1 28.04 -85.93 -6.90
C MET A 1 27.19 -84.79 -7.50
N LYS A 2 26.47 -84.02 -6.66
CA LYS A 2 25.54 -82.98 -7.07
C LYS A 2 26.22 -81.66 -6.83
N ILE A 3 26.47 -80.91 -7.89
CA ILE A 3 27.08 -79.57 -7.86
C ILE A 3 25.93 -78.60 -7.65
N PHE A 4 25.96 -77.87 -6.51
CA PHE A 4 25.08 -76.76 -6.25
C PHE A 4 25.70 -75.50 -6.89
N ILE A 5 25.04 -74.92 -7.88
CA ILE A 5 25.35 -73.66 -8.44
C ILE A 5 24.53 -72.62 -7.67
N THR A 6 25.22 -71.80 -6.83
CA THR A 6 24.58 -70.67 -6.13
C THR A 6 24.67 -69.46 -7.08
N ILE A 7 23.52 -69.05 -7.61
CA ILE A 7 23.38 -67.81 -8.36
C ILE A 7 23.22 -66.69 -7.35
N VAL A 8 24.28 -65.85 -7.22
CA VAL A 8 24.19 -64.59 -6.48
C VAL A 8 23.56 -63.55 -7.39
N LEU A 9 22.30 -63.22 -7.12
CA LEU A 9 21.55 -62.17 -7.79
C LEU A 9 21.93 -60.83 -7.17
N THR A 10 22.91 -60.10 -7.76
CA THR A 10 23.25 -58.74 -7.38
C THR A 10 22.19 -57.79 -7.89
N LEU A 11 21.31 -57.34 -6.96
CA LEU A 11 20.29 -56.31 -7.22
C LEU A 11 21.01 -54.97 -7.32
N LEU A 12 21.29 -54.49 -8.53
CA LEU A 12 21.76 -53.12 -8.81
C LEU A 12 20.60 -52.18 -8.57
N PHE A 13 20.54 -51.55 -7.38
CA PHE A 13 19.72 -50.37 -7.13
C PHE A 13 20.30 -49.20 -7.93
N VAL A 14 19.74 -48.94 -9.08
CA VAL A 14 19.97 -47.69 -9.81
C VAL A 14 19.23 -46.60 -9.06
N PHE A 15 19.94 -45.91 -8.17
CA PHE A 15 19.45 -44.63 -7.63
C PHE A 15 19.49 -43.61 -8.77
N SER A 16 18.35 -43.35 -9.37
CA SER A 16 18.18 -42.18 -10.24
C SER A 16 18.32 -40.94 -9.36
N ILE A 17 19.50 -40.31 -9.39
CA ILE A 17 19.77 -39.02 -8.76
C ILE A 17 19.00 -37.99 -9.59
N PHE A 18 17.76 -37.76 -9.27
CA PHE A 18 17.07 -36.58 -9.72
C PHE A 18 17.70 -35.38 -9.01
N ALA A 19 18.37 -34.51 -9.77
CA ALA A 19 18.86 -33.23 -9.25
C ALA A 19 17.66 -32.49 -8.63
N GLN A 20 17.59 -32.45 -7.30
CA GLN A 20 16.55 -31.76 -6.57
C GLN A 20 16.65 -30.25 -6.86
N ARG A 21 15.59 -29.67 -7.37
CA ARG A 21 15.50 -28.22 -7.56
C ARG A 21 15.12 -27.57 -6.25
N GLN A 22 15.78 -26.48 -5.90
CA GLN A 22 15.51 -25.70 -4.70
C GLN A 22 15.20 -24.25 -5.06
N ALA A 23 14.45 -23.58 -4.20
CA ALA A 23 14.22 -22.16 -4.25
C ALA A 23 14.05 -21.61 -2.82
N GLU A 24 14.02 -20.30 -2.69
CA GLU A 24 13.78 -19.61 -1.42
C GLU A 24 12.42 -18.90 -1.45
N VAL A 25 11.79 -18.80 -0.29
CA VAL A 25 10.57 -18.00 -0.12
C VAL A 25 10.96 -16.52 -0.13
N ILE A 26 10.32 -15.75 -1.02
CA ILE A 26 10.64 -14.32 -1.25
C ILE A 26 9.71 -13.35 -0.52
N VAL A 27 8.55 -13.83 -0.07
CA VAL A 27 7.58 -13.04 0.71
C VAL A 27 7.83 -13.20 2.21
N THR A 28 7.39 -12.24 3.03
CA THR A 28 7.62 -12.23 4.48
C THR A 28 7.19 -13.54 5.15
N SER A 29 6.01 -14.08 4.76
CA SER A 29 5.55 -15.41 5.14
C SER A 29 4.54 -15.96 4.14
N THR A 30 4.45 -17.28 4.04
CA THR A 30 3.47 -18.00 3.21
C THR A 30 3.11 -19.33 3.87
N TYR A 31 2.23 -20.12 3.24
CA TYR A 31 1.78 -21.40 3.80
C TYR A 31 1.97 -22.54 2.81
N LEU A 32 2.43 -23.67 3.33
CA LEU A 32 2.18 -24.97 2.68
C LEU A 32 0.73 -25.37 2.92
N ARG A 33 0.05 -25.83 1.87
CA ARG A 33 -1.37 -26.24 1.90
C ARG A 33 -1.53 -27.70 1.48
N LYS A 34 -2.64 -28.32 1.87
CA LYS A 34 -2.92 -29.74 1.53
C LYS A 34 -3.17 -29.97 0.05
N SER A 35 -3.74 -28.99 -0.67
CA SER A 35 -4.01 -29.04 -2.12
C SER A 35 -3.63 -27.71 -2.77
N ALA A 36 -3.56 -27.70 -4.11
CA ALA A 36 -3.24 -26.51 -4.93
C ALA A 36 -4.45 -25.56 -4.99
N ASP A 37 -4.87 -25.07 -3.84
CA ASP A 37 -6.05 -24.22 -3.65
C ASP A 37 -5.81 -23.27 -2.47
N SER A 38 -6.20 -22.00 -2.63
CA SER A 38 -6.08 -20.95 -1.60
C SER A 38 -6.99 -21.19 -0.39
N THR A 39 -8.06 -21.96 -0.53
CA THR A 39 -8.99 -22.35 0.54
C THR A 39 -8.58 -23.63 1.26
N ALA A 40 -7.60 -24.36 0.72
CA ALA A 40 -7.16 -25.64 1.30
C ALA A 40 -6.52 -25.45 2.67
N LYS A 41 -6.70 -26.47 3.53
CA LYS A 41 -6.14 -26.47 4.89
C LYS A 41 -4.64 -26.21 4.88
N LYS A 42 -4.20 -25.23 5.70
CA LYS A 42 -2.80 -24.92 5.93
C LYS A 42 -2.09 -26.07 6.63
N VAL A 43 -0.91 -26.44 6.16
CA VAL A 43 -0.07 -27.51 6.71
C VAL A 43 1.00 -26.90 7.60
N GLN A 44 1.69 -25.87 7.11
CA GLN A 44 2.83 -25.22 7.78
C GLN A 44 3.01 -23.80 7.27
N THR A 45 3.40 -22.89 8.16
CA THR A 45 3.88 -21.55 7.80
C THR A 45 5.33 -21.63 7.38
N VAL A 46 5.71 -20.87 6.33
CA VAL A 46 7.06 -20.78 5.79
C VAL A 46 7.45 -19.30 5.74
N GLN A 47 8.63 -18.95 6.23
CA GLN A 47 9.12 -17.59 6.35
C GLN A 47 10.02 -17.20 5.17
N LYS A 48 10.23 -15.89 4.97
CA LYS A 48 11.15 -15.37 3.97
C LYS A 48 12.57 -15.93 4.17
N GLY A 49 13.20 -16.36 3.09
CA GLY A 49 14.53 -16.96 3.11
C GLY A 49 14.55 -18.46 3.42
N GLU A 50 13.42 -19.07 3.82
CA GLU A 50 13.37 -20.52 3.99
C GLU A 50 13.54 -21.23 2.65
N LYS A 51 14.41 -22.26 2.64
CA LYS A 51 14.67 -23.09 1.47
C LYS A 51 13.62 -24.15 1.32
N ILE A 52 13.06 -24.24 0.13
CA ILE A 52 12.08 -25.26 -0.26
C ILE A 52 12.68 -26.15 -1.34
N THR A 53 12.29 -27.42 -1.31
CA THR A 53 12.70 -28.40 -2.31
C THR A 53 11.48 -28.84 -3.14
N PHE A 54 11.60 -28.81 -4.46
CA PHE A 54 10.51 -29.20 -5.35
C PHE A 54 10.38 -30.73 -5.39
N GLU A 55 9.23 -31.22 -4.98
CA GLU A 55 8.87 -32.65 -5.08
C GLU A 55 8.30 -32.98 -6.47
N LYS A 56 7.60 -32.02 -7.08
CA LYS A 56 7.12 -32.08 -8.47
C LYS A 56 7.43 -30.77 -9.17
N VAL A 57 8.06 -30.85 -10.32
CA VAL A 57 8.49 -29.68 -11.11
C VAL A 57 7.33 -29.05 -11.90
N LYS A 58 6.23 -29.77 -12.09
CA LYS A 58 5.10 -29.30 -12.89
C LYS A 58 4.25 -28.34 -12.08
N ASP A 59 4.10 -27.14 -12.60
CA ASP A 59 3.15 -26.14 -12.12
C ASP A 59 1.71 -26.67 -12.26
N THR A 60 0.93 -26.54 -11.21
CA THR A 60 -0.49 -26.89 -11.23
C THR A 60 -1.27 -25.62 -10.88
N ASN A 61 -1.76 -24.92 -11.88
CA ASN A 61 -2.57 -23.69 -11.73
C ASN A 61 -1.91 -22.62 -10.82
N GLY A 62 -0.60 -22.39 -10.99
CA GLY A 62 0.13 -21.42 -10.16
C GLY A 62 0.61 -21.95 -8.81
N TRP A 63 0.60 -23.26 -8.60
CA TRP A 63 1.07 -23.92 -7.39
C TRP A 63 2.19 -24.91 -7.65
N TYR A 64 3.16 -24.98 -6.71
CA TYR A 64 4.21 -25.98 -6.68
C TYR A 64 3.99 -26.96 -5.53
N TYR A 65 4.28 -28.24 -5.76
CA TYR A 65 4.33 -29.22 -4.68
C TYR A 65 5.76 -29.35 -4.18
N VAL A 66 5.97 -28.92 -2.93
CA VAL A 66 7.30 -28.76 -2.34
C VAL A 66 7.42 -29.42 -0.97
N SER A 67 8.64 -29.58 -0.50
CA SER A 67 8.95 -29.99 0.86
C SER A 67 9.91 -28.99 1.53
N ILE A 68 9.82 -28.92 2.85
CA ILE A 68 10.70 -28.19 3.76
C ILE A 68 11.27 -29.14 4.84
N LEU A 69 12.22 -28.64 5.62
CA LEU A 69 12.85 -29.39 6.71
C LEU A 69 13.38 -30.77 6.23
N ASN A 70 14.15 -30.78 5.14
CA ASN A 70 14.72 -32.01 4.55
C ASN A 70 13.67 -33.06 4.19
N GLY A 71 12.54 -32.64 3.64
CA GLY A 71 11.48 -33.52 3.17
C GLY A 71 10.47 -33.97 4.21
N ARG A 72 10.59 -33.54 5.46
CA ARG A 72 9.69 -33.94 6.57
C ARG A 72 8.27 -33.39 6.43
N ILE A 73 8.14 -32.17 5.90
CA ILE A 73 6.83 -31.54 5.71
C ILE A 73 6.66 -31.23 4.22
N LYS A 74 5.56 -31.72 3.65
CA LYS A 74 5.23 -31.54 2.23
C LYS A 74 3.90 -30.84 2.07
N GLY A 75 3.79 -30.05 1.02
CA GLY A 75 2.54 -29.35 0.71
C GLY A 75 2.65 -28.52 -0.55
N TRP A 76 1.56 -27.85 -0.88
CA TRP A 76 1.45 -26.96 -2.00
C TRP A 76 1.78 -25.54 -1.58
N ILE A 77 2.66 -24.88 -2.32
CA ILE A 77 3.02 -23.48 -2.13
C ILE A 77 2.74 -22.70 -3.41
N ARG A 78 2.37 -21.46 -3.29
CA ARG A 78 2.10 -20.61 -4.45
C ARG A 78 3.39 -20.24 -5.17
N LYS A 79 3.33 -20.25 -6.48
CA LYS A 79 4.45 -19.94 -7.38
C LYS A 79 5.01 -18.53 -7.17
N ASP A 80 4.13 -17.54 -6.96
CA ASP A 80 4.47 -16.13 -6.78
C ASP A 80 5.10 -15.80 -5.43
N THR A 81 5.06 -16.74 -4.47
CA THR A 81 5.73 -16.59 -3.15
C THR A 81 7.15 -17.16 -3.14
N VAL A 82 7.60 -17.72 -4.27
CA VAL A 82 8.86 -18.45 -4.39
C VAL A 82 9.78 -17.77 -5.40
N GLY A 83 11.05 -17.58 -5.04
CA GLY A 83 12.07 -17.00 -5.91
C GLY A 83 12.49 -17.92 -7.07
N SER A 84 13.51 -17.49 -7.81
CA SER A 84 14.03 -18.24 -8.95
C SER A 84 14.51 -19.64 -8.55
N VAL A 85 14.11 -20.64 -9.32
CA VAL A 85 14.48 -22.04 -9.09
C VAL A 85 15.94 -22.25 -9.46
N VAL A 86 16.76 -22.63 -8.49
CA VAL A 86 18.17 -22.97 -8.70
C VAL A 86 18.32 -24.49 -8.69
N LYS A 87 19.11 -25.04 -9.63
CA LYS A 87 19.51 -26.44 -9.52
C LYS A 87 20.42 -26.60 -8.31
N ALA A 88 20.12 -27.51 -7.41
CA ALA A 88 21.02 -27.84 -6.32
C ALA A 88 22.35 -28.34 -6.92
N GLU A 89 23.47 -27.68 -6.59
CA GLU A 89 24.78 -28.21 -6.87
C GLU A 89 24.97 -29.46 -6.03
N THR A 90 25.27 -30.56 -6.70
CA THR A 90 25.67 -31.80 -6.04
C THR A 90 27.01 -31.58 -5.35
N PHE A 91 27.01 -31.46 -4.03
CA PHE A 91 28.21 -31.52 -3.24
C PHE A 91 28.81 -32.93 -3.38
N ASP A 92 29.91 -33.03 -4.14
CA ASP A 92 30.75 -34.22 -4.22
C ASP A 92 31.40 -34.45 -2.84
N GLN A 93 30.90 -35.40 -2.09
CA GLN A 93 31.50 -35.84 -0.83
C GLN A 93 32.69 -36.72 -1.11
N ARG A 94 33.80 -36.15 -1.61
CA ARG A 94 35.10 -36.76 -1.47
C ARG A 94 35.82 -36.11 -0.28
N PRO A 95 36.40 -36.88 0.64
CA PRO A 95 37.13 -36.32 1.76
C PRO A 95 38.40 -35.62 1.23
N ARG A 96 38.35 -34.29 1.20
CA ARG A 96 39.55 -33.50 0.95
C ARG A 96 40.44 -33.56 2.20
N ARG A 97 41.62 -34.09 2.00
CA ARG A 97 42.75 -34.12 2.92
C ARG A 97 42.94 -32.71 3.51
N ILE A 98 42.90 -32.62 4.84
CA ILE A 98 43.13 -31.40 5.59
C ILE A 98 44.59 -31.00 5.40
N VAL A 99 44.84 -29.94 4.64
CA VAL A 99 46.10 -29.21 4.66
C VAL A 99 45.93 -28.06 5.62
N SER A 100 46.64 -28.14 6.71
CA SER A 100 46.71 -27.11 7.75
C SER A 100 47.24 -25.81 7.17
N ILE A 101 46.43 -24.74 7.20
CA ILE A 101 46.91 -23.38 6.93
C ILE A 101 47.21 -22.74 8.28
N PRO A 102 48.42 -22.15 8.48
CA PRO A 102 48.79 -21.53 9.75
C PRO A 102 48.02 -20.22 9.96
N THR A 103 47.61 -20.02 11.19
CA THR A 103 46.98 -18.82 11.75
C THR A 103 47.87 -17.60 11.59
N PRO A 104 47.42 -16.44 11.13
CA PRO A 104 48.16 -15.21 11.29
C PRO A 104 47.91 -14.63 12.69
N VAL A 105 49.02 -14.44 13.38
CA VAL A 105 49.14 -13.75 14.67
C VAL A 105 48.87 -12.27 14.47
N ALA A 106 48.08 -11.71 15.37
CA ALA A 106 47.88 -10.27 15.53
C ALA A 106 49.12 -9.62 16.12
N SER A 107 49.58 -8.49 15.56
CA SER A 107 50.28 -7.47 16.37
C SER A 107 50.34 -6.11 15.66
N ALA A 108 49.80 -5.15 16.37
CA ALA A 108 50.31 -3.81 16.70
C ALA A 108 50.45 -2.74 15.61
N THR A 109 49.67 -1.70 15.77
CA THR A 109 49.90 -0.27 15.50
C THR A 109 51.01 0.30 16.43
N PRO A 110 51.47 1.57 16.33
CA PRO A 110 51.58 2.56 15.27
C PRO A 110 52.97 3.19 15.19
N VAL A 111 53.25 4.14 14.28
CA VAL A 111 53.98 5.40 14.59
C VAL A 111 54.10 6.31 13.35
N ALA A 112 54.04 7.60 13.62
CA ALA A 112 53.88 8.75 12.79
C ALA A 112 55.18 9.24 12.07
N SER A 113 54.93 10.26 11.24
CA SER A 113 55.79 11.38 10.83
C SER A 113 56.80 11.16 9.68
N ALA A 114 56.64 11.91 8.63
CA ALA A 114 57.44 13.08 8.26
C ALA A 114 57.17 13.56 6.82
N THR A 115 56.77 14.80 6.71
CA THR A 115 57.00 15.72 5.58
C THR A 115 58.47 16.20 5.61
N PRO A 116 58.94 17.03 4.64
CA PRO A 116 58.73 17.25 3.22
C PRO A 116 60.05 17.30 2.42
N ILE A 117 60.04 17.39 1.09
CA ILE A 117 61.12 18.06 0.33
C ILE A 117 60.56 18.67 -0.96
N SER A 118 60.83 19.95 -1.08
CA SER A 118 60.71 20.89 -2.16
C SER A 118 61.79 20.67 -3.23
N SER A 119 61.52 20.99 -4.46
CA SER A 119 62.43 21.56 -5.49
C SER A 119 61.89 21.27 -6.88
N ALA A 120 61.89 22.05 -7.85
CA ALA A 120 62.33 23.42 -8.20
C ALA A 120 61.86 23.62 -9.65
N THR A 121 61.52 24.85 -9.94
CA THR A 121 61.23 25.40 -11.28
C THR A 121 62.42 25.31 -12.23
N PRO A 122 62.25 25.36 -13.55
CA PRO A 122 62.81 26.53 -14.23
C PRO A 122 61.85 27.28 -15.16
N THR A 123 61.95 28.54 -15.04
CA THR A 123 61.49 29.62 -15.85
C THR A 123 62.06 29.58 -17.27
N VAL A 124 61.23 29.82 -18.29
CA VAL A 124 61.72 30.38 -19.58
C VAL A 124 60.74 31.50 -19.99
N SER A 125 61.36 32.64 -20.13
CA SER A 125 60.83 33.90 -20.54
C SER A 125 60.71 33.99 -22.08
N ALA A 126 59.61 34.45 -22.59
CA ALA A 126 59.57 35.11 -23.90
C ALA A 126 58.46 36.17 -23.95
N THR A 127 58.88 37.32 -24.28
CA THR A 127 58.22 38.63 -24.33
C THR A 127 57.37 38.83 -25.62
N PRO A 128 56.59 39.90 -25.78
CA PRO A 128 55.24 39.85 -26.33
C PRO A 128 55.14 40.32 -27.78
N ILE A 129 54.09 39.94 -28.46
CA ILE A 129 53.64 40.60 -29.68
C ILE A 129 52.25 41.19 -29.42
N VAL A 130 52.20 42.51 -29.49
CA VAL A 130 51.01 43.34 -29.43
C VAL A 130 50.30 43.30 -30.79
N VAL A 131 49.06 42.93 -30.84
CA VAL A 131 48.15 43.27 -31.96
C VAL A 131 46.86 43.81 -31.33
N PRO A 132 46.38 45.00 -31.65
CA PRO A 132 45.11 45.50 -31.14
C PRO A 132 43.98 44.98 -32.00
N SER A 133 43.07 44.24 -31.38
CA SER A 133 41.76 44.02 -31.98
C SER A 133 40.69 44.42 -30.96
N SER A 134 39.99 45.47 -31.32
CA SER A 134 38.80 45.96 -30.64
C SER A 134 37.66 44.97 -30.85
N ALA A 135 37.24 44.29 -29.79
CA ALA A 135 35.97 43.62 -29.69
C ALA A 135 35.08 44.37 -28.68
N PRO A 136 33.79 44.51 -28.93
CA PRO A 136 32.90 45.28 -28.07
C PRO A 136 32.73 44.55 -26.72
N ALA A 137 32.68 45.36 -25.67
CA ALA A 137 32.42 44.94 -24.30
C ALA A 137 31.08 44.15 -24.25
N VAL A 138 31.17 42.90 -23.95
CA VAL A 138 30.01 42.12 -23.52
C VAL A 138 29.72 42.54 -22.08
N THR A 139 28.64 43.28 -21.89
CA THR A 139 28.04 43.51 -20.58
C THR A 139 27.75 42.15 -19.94
N PRO A 140 28.03 41.96 -18.64
CA PRO A 140 27.58 40.80 -17.93
C PRO A 140 26.06 40.73 -18.06
N VAL A 141 25.54 39.61 -18.62
CA VAL A 141 24.14 39.31 -18.51
C VAL A 141 23.88 39.11 -17.01
N GLU A 142 23.08 40.01 -16.43
CA GLU A 142 22.53 39.82 -15.09
C GLU A 142 21.97 38.38 -15.05
N ASP A 143 22.37 37.61 -14.03
CA ASP A 143 21.77 36.35 -13.70
C ASP A 143 20.24 36.54 -13.70
N GLU A 144 19.56 36.00 -14.70
CA GLU A 144 18.11 35.86 -14.63
C GLU A 144 17.84 35.02 -13.38
N GLU A 145 17.41 35.69 -12.34
CA GLU A 145 16.89 35.07 -11.13
C GLU A 145 15.72 34.21 -11.59
N ILE A 146 15.98 32.89 -11.80
CA ILE A 146 14.94 31.94 -12.10
C ILE A 146 14.03 31.92 -10.88
N LEU A 147 13.00 32.74 -10.91
CA LEU A 147 11.88 32.67 -9.98
C LEU A 147 11.28 31.30 -10.09
N ARG A 148 11.74 30.36 -9.26
CA ARG A 148 11.04 29.10 -9.03
C ARG A 148 9.74 29.41 -8.32
N VAL A 149 8.70 29.67 -9.09
CA VAL A 149 7.35 29.71 -8.56
C VAL A 149 6.98 28.27 -8.23
N ASP A 150 7.09 27.91 -6.96
CA ASP A 150 6.53 26.65 -6.43
C ASP A 150 5.00 26.75 -6.52
N THR A 151 4.46 26.38 -7.66
CA THR A 151 3.02 26.37 -7.88
C THR A 151 2.48 25.09 -7.24
N GLU A 152 1.73 25.26 -6.17
CA GLU A 152 1.03 24.15 -5.53
C GLU A 152 -0.14 23.72 -6.41
N GLU A 153 -0.14 22.49 -6.87
CA GLU A 153 -1.26 21.90 -7.60
C GLU A 153 -2.08 21.02 -6.65
N ILE A 154 -3.38 21.26 -6.61
CA ILE A 154 -4.32 20.55 -5.71
C ILE A 154 -5.11 19.53 -6.51
N SER A 155 -5.08 18.29 -6.05
CA SER A 155 -5.90 17.20 -6.58
C SER A 155 -7.22 17.08 -5.83
N LEU A 156 -8.29 16.84 -6.57
CA LEU A 156 -9.62 16.54 -6.04
C LEU A 156 -10.17 15.26 -6.66
N ASN A 157 -10.49 14.32 -5.81
CA ASN A 157 -11.29 13.16 -6.18
C ASN A 157 -12.76 13.56 -6.13
N VAL A 158 -13.42 13.59 -7.27
CA VAL A 158 -14.81 14.03 -7.38
C VAL A 158 -15.69 12.90 -7.83
N ARG A 159 -16.67 12.55 -7.02
CA ARG A 159 -17.74 11.62 -7.34
C ARG A 159 -18.97 12.42 -7.72
N VAL A 160 -19.62 12.06 -8.83
CA VAL A 160 -20.86 12.70 -9.24
C VAL A 160 -22.00 11.69 -9.17
N VAL A 161 -23.10 12.09 -8.52
CA VAL A 161 -24.32 11.29 -8.44
C VAL A 161 -25.53 12.09 -8.89
N ASN A 162 -26.54 11.38 -9.38
CA ASN A 162 -27.84 11.99 -9.66
C ASN A 162 -28.76 11.98 -8.44
N SER A 163 -30.00 12.48 -8.58
CA SER A 163 -30.99 12.53 -7.51
C SER A 163 -31.36 11.16 -6.91
N SER A 164 -31.13 10.07 -7.65
CA SER A 164 -31.33 8.70 -7.18
C SER A 164 -30.04 8.10 -6.57
N ASN A 165 -29.04 8.92 -6.27
CA ASN A 165 -27.73 8.52 -5.75
C ASN A 165 -26.98 7.50 -6.64
N ARG A 166 -27.24 7.51 -7.96
CA ARG A 166 -26.53 6.69 -8.94
C ARG A 166 -25.35 7.47 -9.51
N PRO A 167 -24.18 6.83 -9.70
CA PRO A 167 -23.03 7.46 -10.33
C PRO A 167 -23.37 8.01 -11.71
N VAL A 168 -22.89 9.22 -12.00
CA VAL A 168 -23.00 9.86 -13.33
C VAL A 168 -21.62 9.84 -13.97
N ASN A 169 -21.51 9.13 -15.09
CA ASN A 169 -20.30 8.96 -15.85
C ASN A 169 -20.34 9.82 -17.13
N ASN A 170 -19.24 9.88 -17.87
CA ASN A 170 -19.14 10.57 -19.17
C ASN A 170 -19.31 12.09 -19.10
N LEU A 171 -18.93 12.72 -17.98
CA LEU A 171 -18.80 14.17 -17.90
C LEU A 171 -17.41 14.60 -18.34
N ASN A 172 -17.30 15.80 -18.89
CA ASN A 172 -16.04 16.42 -19.25
C ASN A 172 -15.77 17.66 -18.40
N GLN A 173 -14.60 18.25 -18.50
CA GLN A 173 -14.15 19.40 -17.70
C GLN A 173 -15.16 20.57 -17.74
N SER A 174 -15.81 20.84 -18.88
CA SER A 174 -16.72 21.98 -19.03
C SER A 174 -17.94 21.92 -18.14
N HIS A 175 -18.30 20.70 -17.66
CA HIS A 175 -19.41 20.51 -16.74
C HIS A 175 -19.08 20.86 -15.30
N PHE A 176 -17.81 21.09 -14.94
CA PHE A 176 -17.37 21.30 -13.57
C PHE A 176 -16.97 22.76 -13.31
N ARG A 177 -17.21 23.21 -12.09
CA ARG A 177 -16.69 24.47 -11.54
C ARG A 177 -16.16 24.18 -10.15
N VAL A 178 -14.90 24.51 -9.91
CA VAL A 178 -14.24 24.36 -8.61
C VAL A 178 -14.17 25.72 -7.94
N TYR A 179 -14.50 25.76 -6.66
CA TYR A 179 -14.39 26.95 -5.83
C TYR A 179 -13.56 26.64 -4.61
N GLU A 180 -12.67 27.56 -4.25
CA GLU A 180 -11.96 27.58 -2.97
C GLU A 180 -12.30 28.88 -2.27
N ASP A 181 -12.83 28.83 -1.04
CA ASP A 181 -13.36 29.97 -0.28
C ASP A 181 -14.33 30.83 -1.12
N ASP A 182 -15.24 30.15 -1.83
CA ASP A 182 -16.22 30.73 -2.76
C ASP A 182 -15.62 31.50 -3.97
N VAL A 183 -14.29 31.44 -4.18
CA VAL A 183 -13.59 31.99 -5.36
C VAL A 183 -13.43 30.88 -6.42
N LEU A 184 -13.86 31.17 -7.66
CA LEU A 184 -13.73 30.23 -8.78
C LEU A 184 -12.25 29.96 -9.09
N GLN A 185 -11.90 28.68 -9.21
CA GLN A 185 -10.55 28.22 -9.48
C GLN A 185 -10.41 27.71 -10.92
N PRO A 186 -9.27 27.99 -11.60
CA PRO A 186 -8.99 27.43 -12.91
C PRO A 186 -8.65 25.93 -12.79
N ILE A 187 -9.35 25.07 -13.51
CA ILE A 187 -9.03 23.65 -13.61
C ILE A 187 -7.83 23.49 -14.54
N THR A 188 -6.71 23.00 -14.02
CA THR A 188 -5.45 22.80 -14.78
C THR A 188 -5.41 21.45 -15.48
N SER A 189 -6.01 20.41 -14.87
CA SER A 189 -6.11 19.09 -15.45
C SER A 189 -7.42 18.40 -15.06
N PHE A 190 -7.93 17.58 -15.96
CA PHE A 190 -9.17 16.83 -15.80
C PHE A 190 -9.03 15.43 -16.38
N THR A 191 -9.20 14.41 -15.55
CA THR A 191 -9.07 13.02 -15.96
C THR A 191 -10.31 12.25 -15.58
N THR A 192 -10.90 11.59 -16.59
CA THR A 192 -11.98 10.60 -16.44
C THR A 192 -11.47 9.18 -16.59
N ALA A 193 -10.20 9.08 -16.99
CA ALA A 193 -9.57 7.81 -17.29
C ALA A 193 -9.38 6.95 -16.04
N GLU A 194 -9.08 5.71 -16.28
CA GLU A 194 -8.78 4.68 -15.29
C GLU A 194 -7.55 5.00 -14.46
N VAL A 195 -7.69 6.03 -13.59
CA VAL A 195 -6.62 6.38 -12.65
C VAL A 195 -6.42 5.18 -11.71
N PRO A 196 -5.19 4.68 -11.56
CA PRO A 196 -4.90 3.63 -10.60
C PRO A 196 -5.24 4.07 -9.18
N ILE A 197 -5.53 3.10 -8.32
CA ILE A 197 -5.96 3.36 -6.94
C ILE A 197 -4.94 2.78 -5.96
N ILE A 198 -4.57 3.56 -4.96
CA ILE A 198 -3.97 3.09 -3.72
C ILE A 198 -5.08 2.99 -2.69
N ASN A 199 -5.41 1.79 -2.22
CA ASN A 199 -6.43 1.63 -1.20
C ASN A 199 -5.89 0.88 0.03
N ALA A 200 -6.40 1.24 1.21
CA ALA A 200 -6.12 0.57 2.46
C ALA A 200 -7.42 -0.02 3.02
N LEU A 201 -7.47 -1.34 3.22
CA LEU A 201 -8.54 -1.97 3.97
C LEU A 201 -8.12 -1.98 5.44
N VAL A 202 -8.85 -1.23 6.27
CA VAL A 202 -8.60 -1.06 7.71
C VAL A 202 -9.72 -1.76 8.47
N ILE A 203 -9.39 -2.89 9.06
CA ILE A 203 -10.36 -3.83 9.60
C ILE A 203 -10.21 -3.92 11.12
N ASP A 204 -11.29 -3.61 11.80
CA ASP A 204 -11.44 -3.79 13.23
C ASP A 204 -11.49 -5.28 13.57
N ASN A 205 -10.52 -5.74 14.32
CA ASN A 205 -10.43 -7.13 14.77
C ASN A 205 -10.80 -7.29 16.26
N SER A 206 -11.48 -6.28 16.83
CA SER A 206 -11.94 -6.32 18.21
C SER A 206 -13.03 -7.37 18.43
N ARG A 207 -13.28 -7.68 19.70
CA ARG A 207 -14.25 -8.71 20.09
C ARG A 207 -15.67 -8.40 19.63
N SER A 208 -16.03 -7.13 19.46
CA SER A 208 -17.36 -6.69 18.97
C SER A 208 -17.66 -7.21 17.57
N LEU A 209 -16.65 -7.39 16.72
CA LEU A 209 -16.83 -7.88 15.34
C LEU A 209 -16.63 -9.40 15.18
N ARG A 210 -16.61 -10.17 16.27
CA ARG A 210 -16.36 -11.62 16.21
C ARG A 210 -17.28 -12.39 15.28
N THR A 211 -18.57 -12.09 15.33
CA THR A 211 -19.59 -12.78 14.52
C THR A 211 -19.63 -12.30 13.07
N GLN A 212 -19.11 -11.11 12.81
CA GLN A 212 -19.09 -10.44 11.52
C GLN A 212 -17.84 -10.76 10.69
N LEU A 213 -16.71 -11.15 11.33
CA LEU A 213 -15.40 -11.22 10.69
C LEU A 213 -15.39 -12.08 9.41
N GLY A 214 -16.07 -13.22 9.41
CA GLY A 214 -16.15 -14.09 8.22
C GLY A 214 -16.74 -13.37 7.00
N LYS A 215 -17.82 -12.61 7.20
CA LYS A 215 -18.47 -11.83 6.15
C LYS A 215 -17.67 -10.60 5.75
N VAL A 216 -16.96 -10.00 6.70
CA VAL A 216 -16.01 -8.89 6.42
C VAL A 216 -14.87 -9.37 5.52
N ILE A 217 -14.34 -10.58 5.78
CA ILE A 217 -13.34 -11.21 4.91
C ILE A 217 -13.88 -11.44 3.49
N GLU A 218 -15.10 -11.98 3.36
CA GLU A 218 -15.74 -12.17 2.05
C GLU A 218 -15.91 -10.83 1.30
N ALA A 219 -16.39 -9.78 1.98
CA ALA A 219 -16.52 -8.44 1.41
C ALA A 219 -15.16 -7.84 1.01
N GLY A 220 -14.14 -8.00 1.85
CA GLY A 220 -12.77 -7.60 1.54
C GLY A 220 -12.24 -8.25 0.26
N LYS A 221 -12.50 -9.54 0.07
CA LYS A 221 -12.12 -10.28 -1.16
C LYS A 221 -12.84 -9.77 -2.40
N ILE A 222 -14.10 -9.31 -2.27
CA ILE A 222 -14.81 -8.67 -3.39
C ILE A 222 -14.10 -7.38 -3.79
N ILE A 223 -13.72 -6.54 -2.82
CA ILE A 223 -12.97 -5.31 -3.08
C ILE A 223 -11.62 -5.63 -3.75
N VAL A 224 -10.87 -6.59 -3.22
CA VAL A 224 -9.60 -7.05 -3.80
C VAL A 224 -9.79 -7.59 -5.22
N SER A 225 -10.87 -8.34 -5.48
CA SER A 225 -11.14 -8.88 -6.81
C SER A 225 -11.38 -7.79 -7.86
N ALA A 226 -11.95 -6.66 -7.45
CA ALA A 226 -12.21 -5.51 -8.30
C ALA A 226 -10.93 -4.70 -8.63
N ASN A 227 -9.81 -4.93 -7.96
CA ASN A 227 -8.55 -4.25 -8.27
C ASN A 227 -8.10 -4.55 -9.70
N ARG A 228 -7.62 -3.51 -10.38
CA ARG A 228 -6.99 -3.59 -11.71
C ARG A 228 -5.48 -3.84 -11.57
N PRO A 229 -4.76 -4.18 -12.64
CA PRO A 229 -3.34 -4.53 -12.55
C PRO A 229 -2.42 -3.47 -11.94
N LYS A 230 -2.79 -2.18 -12.05
CA LYS A 230 -2.01 -1.05 -11.52
C LYS A 230 -2.50 -0.56 -10.15
N ASP A 231 -3.58 -1.14 -9.63
CA ASP A 231 -4.07 -0.79 -8.30
C ASP A 231 -3.24 -1.50 -7.24
N GLU A 232 -3.02 -0.83 -6.14
CA GLU A 232 -2.27 -1.37 -5.02
C GLU A 232 -3.07 -1.23 -3.74
N SER A 233 -3.11 -2.31 -2.98
CA SER A 233 -3.86 -2.37 -1.73
C SER A 233 -2.97 -2.80 -0.58
N THR A 234 -3.25 -2.28 0.60
CA THR A 234 -2.71 -2.75 1.87
C THR A 234 -3.84 -3.24 2.78
N ILE A 235 -3.54 -4.23 3.61
CA ILE A 235 -4.47 -4.71 4.64
C ILE A 235 -3.91 -4.35 6.00
N VAL A 236 -4.69 -3.60 6.75
CA VAL A 236 -4.36 -3.19 8.12
C VAL A 236 -5.42 -3.76 9.05
N ARG A 237 -5.00 -4.48 10.07
CA ARG A 237 -5.87 -4.87 11.17
C ARG A 237 -5.58 -4.00 12.40
N PHE A 238 -6.60 -3.75 13.19
CA PHE A 238 -6.40 -3.04 14.46
C PHE A 238 -7.33 -3.56 15.55
N VAL A 239 -6.91 -3.40 16.78
CA VAL A 239 -7.67 -3.74 17.98
C VAL A 239 -7.55 -2.63 19.03
N SER A 240 -6.30 -2.21 19.33
CA SER A 240 -5.96 -1.17 20.29
C SER A 240 -4.82 -0.32 19.73
N ARG A 241 -4.50 0.79 20.38
CA ARG A 241 -3.47 1.74 19.92
C ARG A 241 -2.08 1.11 19.72
N ASP A 242 -1.76 0.09 20.49
CA ASP A 242 -0.51 -0.68 20.43
C ASP A 242 -0.59 -1.91 19.51
N LYS A 243 -1.77 -2.17 18.93
CA LYS A 243 -2.05 -3.29 18.04
C LYS A 243 -2.73 -2.80 16.75
N ILE A 244 -2.02 -1.97 16.02
CA ILE A 244 -2.36 -1.53 14.66
C ILE A 244 -1.28 -2.12 13.76
N GLU A 245 -1.64 -3.13 12.98
CA GLU A 245 -0.68 -3.95 12.26
C GLU A 245 -0.98 -3.98 10.76
N VAL A 246 0.06 -3.75 9.97
CA VAL A 246 0.01 -3.97 8.52
C VAL A 246 0.17 -5.47 8.26
N VAL A 247 -0.94 -6.16 7.99
CA VAL A 247 -0.95 -7.60 7.71
C VAL A 247 -0.40 -7.89 6.31
N GLN A 248 -0.68 -7.00 5.36
CA GLN A 248 -0.13 -7.03 4.01
C GLN A 248 0.20 -5.59 3.58
N ASP A 249 1.46 -5.35 3.24
CA ASP A 249 1.87 -4.05 2.71
C ASP A 249 1.36 -3.84 1.27
N PHE A 250 1.48 -2.63 0.74
CA PHE A 250 0.97 -2.29 -0.58
C PHE A 250 1.44 -3.26 -1.65
N THR A 251 0.48 -3.82 -2.36
CA THR A 251 0.73 -4.75 -3.45
C THR A 251 -0.44 -4.79 -4.43
N SER A 252 -0.15 -5.06 -5.70
CA SER A 252 -1.16 -5.42 -6.71
C SER A 252 -1.46 -6.92 -6.74
N ASN A 253 -0.74 -7.73 -5.96
CA ASN A 253 -0.93 -9.16 -5.91
C ASN A 253 -2.19 -9.53 -5.12
N LYS A 254 -3.29 -9.81 -5.83
CA LYS A 254 -4.58 -10.17 -5.24
C LYS A 254 -4.52 -11.39 -4.33
N SER A 255 -3.61 -12.29 -4.60
CA SER A 255 -3.49 -13.47 -3.78
C SER A 255 -2.90 -13.20 -2.42
N SER A 256 -1.80 -12.42 -2.37
CA SER A 256 -1.21 -12.00 -1.11
C SER A 256 -2.23 -11.23 -0.26
N LEU A 257 -3.05 -10.39 -0.90
CA LEU A 257 -4.14 -9.67 -0.25
C LEU A 257 -5.21 -10.63 0.29
N ASN A 258 -5.64 -11.62 -0.50
CA ASN A 258 -6.61 -12.61 -0.07
C ASN A 258 -6.08 -13.50 1.06
N ASP A 259 -4.81 -13.90 0.98
CA ASP A 259 -4.16 -14.67 2.05
C ASP A 259 -4.08 -13.85 3.36
N ALA A 260 -3.83 -12.56 3.27
CA ALA A 260 -3.84 -11.66 4.42
C ALA A 260 -5.24 -11.53 5.04
N LEU A 261 -6.29 -11.41 4.21
CA LEU A 261 -7.68 -11.40 4.67
C LEU A 261 -8.05 -12.70 5.36
N ASP A 262 -7.66 -13.86 4.79
CA ASP A 262 -7.93 -15.19 5.38
C ASP A 262 -7.24 -15.42 6.72
N ASN A 263 -6.20 -14.64 7.01
CA ASN A 263 -5.44 -14.73 8.25
C ASN A 263 -5.91 -13.78 9.33
N LEU A 264 -6.94 -12.98 9.09
CA LEU A 264 -7.51 -12.12 10.11
C LEU A 264 -8.16 -12.96 11.22
N PHE A 265 -7.97 -12.54 12.45
CA PHE A 265 -8.54 -13.19 13.63
C PHE A 265 -8.99 -12.14 14.66
N VAL A 266 -9.97 -12.51 15.47
CA VAL A 266 -10.51 -11.63 16.51
C VAL A 266 -9.59 -11.66 17.74
N GLU A 267 -9.31 -10.48 18.27
CA GLU A 267 -8.52 -10.31 19.46
C GLU A 267 -9.23 -9.39 20.47
N GLY A 268 -8.92 -9.53 21.74
CA GLY A 268 -9.46 -8.64 22.79
C GLY A 268 -8.66 -7.33 22.89
N GLY A 269 -9.37 -6.22 23.07
CA GLY A 269 -8.72 -4.90 23.26
C GLY A 269 -9.75 -3.77 23.31
N GLN A 270 -9.25 -2.56 23.55
CA GLN A 270 -10.04 -1.33 23.48
C GLN A 270 -9.86 -0.72 22.11
N THR A 271 -10.92 -0.72 21.32
CA THR A 271 -10.92 -0.28 19.93
C THR A 271 -10.34 1.12 19.76
N ALA A 272 -9.28 1.26 18.93
CA ALA A 272 -8.56 2.51 18.69
C ALA A 272 -8.72 2.92 17.20
N ILE A 273 -9.92 3.35 16.82
CA ILE A 273 -10.29 3.66 15.44
C ILE A 273 -9.56 4.90 14.94
N ILE A 274 -9.54 5.97 15.77
CA ILE A 274 -8.90 7.24 15.42
C ILE A 274 -7.42 7.01 15.13
N ASP A 275 -6.72 6.25 15.99
CA ASP A 275 -5.31 5.91 15.81
C ASP A 275 -5.08 5.07 14.54
N ALA A 276 -5.95 4.10 14.28
CA ALA A 276 -5.86 3.24 13.10
C ALA A 276 -6.04 4.02 11.79
N VAL A 277 -7.04 4.89 11.73
CA VAL A 277 -7.28 5.74 10.56
C VAL A 277 -6.16 6.75 10.38
N TYR A 278 -5.70 7.40 11.47
CA TYR A 278 -4.61 8.36 11.46
C TYR A 278 -3.31 7.77 10.89
N GLN A 279 -2.89 6.63 11.45
CA GLN A 279 -1.64 5.97 11.04
C GLN A 279 -1.75 5.42 9.62
N THR A 280 -2.90 4.87 9.24
CA THR A 280 -3.09 4.33 7.90
C THR A 280 -3.17 5.43 6.85
N ALA A 281 -3.87 6.53 7.10
CA ALA A 281 -3.90 7.68 6.18
C ALA A 281 -2.50 8.24 5.95
N LYS A 282 -1.70 8.39 7.02
CA LYS A 282 -0.30 8.79 6.92
C LYS A 282 0.54 7.79 6.10
N LYS A 283 0.32 6.49 6.26
CA LYS A 283 1.00 5.45 5.48
C LYS A 283 0.64 5.50 4.00
N VAL A 284 -0.65 5.71 3.67
CA VAL A 284 -1.12 5.88 2.28
C VAL A 284 -0.44 7.08 1.62
N GLU A 285 -0.38 8.21 2.32
CA GLU A 285 0.27 9.43 1.82
C GLU A 285 1.78 9.24 1.62
N GLN A 286 2.47 8.65 2.60
CA GLN A 286 3.89 8.33 2.49
C GLN A 286 4.18 7.39 1.32
N TYR A 287 3.32 6.40 1.11
CA TYR A 287 3.46 5.48 -0.01
C TYR A 287 3.31 6.19 -1.35
N GLN A 288 2.29 7.05 -1.53
CA GLN A 288 2.12 7.86 -2.73
C GLN A 288 3.34 8.75 -2.98
N ASN A 289 3.86 9.40 -1.95
CA ASN A 289 5.02 10.30 -2.07
C ASN A 289 6.33 9.56 -2.39
N SER A 290 6.39 8.26 -2.14
CA SER A 290 7.51 7.40 -2.56
C SER A 290 7.46 7.00 -4.03
N GLN A 291 6.33 7.20 -4.71
CA GLN A 291 6.16 6.93 -6.13
C GLN A 291 6.69 8.09 -6.98
N LYS A 292 6.81 7.87 -8.29
CA LYS A 292 7.19 8.94 -9.21
C LYS A 292 6.09 10.01 -9.26
N ARG A 293 6.46 11.27 -9.37
CA ARG A 293 5.50 12.40 -9.45
C ARG A 293 4.48 12.28 -10.58
N GLU A 294 4.81 11.55 -11.63
CA GLU A 294 3.94 11.34 -12.80
C GLU A 294 2.86 10.27 -12.55
N ASP A 295 3.05 9.42 -11.52
CA ASP A 295 2.13 8.33 -11.17
C ASP A 295 1.12 8.78 -10.09
N VAL A 296 0.32 9.80 -10.41
CA VAL A 296 -0.76 10.23 -9.50
C VAL A 296 -1.83 9.16 -9.44
N LYS A 297 -2.10 8.64 -8.24
CA LYS A 297 -3.13 7.63 -7.99
C LYS A 297 -4.23 8.18 -7.09
N LEU A 298 -5.45 7.69 -7.28
CA LEU A 298 -6.54 7.92 -6.31
C LEU A 298 -6.20 7.22 -4.99
N ARG A 299 -6.43 7.89 -3.87
CA ARG A 299 -6.13 7.36 -2.53
C ARG A 299 -7.41 7.12 -1.77
N ALA A 300 -7.61 5.91 -1.29
CA ALA A 300 -8.78 5.54 -0.53
C ALA A 300 -8.42 4.71 0.71
N LEU A 301 -9.25 4.85 1.75
CA LEU A 301 -9.23 4.02 2.93
C LEU A 301 -10.64 3.45 3.13
N ILE A 302 -10.74 2.14 3.31
CA ILE A 302 -12.00 1.46 3.56
C ILE A 302 -11.96 0.94 5.00
N LEU A 303 -12.66 1.63 5.89
CA LEU A 303 -12.76 1.31 7.31
C LEU A 303 -13.93 0.37 7.56
N VAL A 304 -13.67 -0.72 8.29
CA VAL A 304 -14.68 -1.65 8.77
C VAL A 304 -14.61 -1.71 10.28
N SER A 305 -15.62 -1.19 10.99
CA SER A 305 -15.64 -1.11 12.46
C SER A 305 -17.05 -0.90 12.99
N ASP A 306 -17.27 -1.04 14.30
CA ASP A 306 -18.51 -0.61 14.98
C ASP A 306 -18.57 0.91 15.21
N GLY A 307 -17.49 1.64 14.98
CA GLY A 307 -17.43 3.10 15.10
C GLY A 307 -17.26 3.61 16.54
N ASP A 308 -17.10 2.74 17.51
CA ASP A 308 -17.00 3.10 18.93
C ASP A 308 -15.54 3.16 19.40
N ASP A 309 -14.91 4.31 19.24
CA ASP A 309 -13.54 4.56 19.67
C ASP A 309 -13.44 4.64 21.19
N ARG A 310 -12.57 3.82 21.78
CA ARG A 310 -12.38 3.75 23.24
C ARG A 310 -10.94 3.85 23.70
N GLY A 311 -10.00 3.65 22.79
CA GLY A 311 -8.60 3.46 23.16
C GLY A 311 -7.59 4.27 22.40
N SER A 312 -8.02 5.18 21.53
CA SER A 312 -7.11 6.01 20.77
C SER A 312 -6.34 7.01 21.62
N SER A 313 -5.10 7.25 21.24
CA SER A 313 -4.21 8.28 21.79
C SER A 313 -4.43 9.62 21.10
N TYR A 314 -4.65 9.61 19.78
CA TYR A 314 -5.00 10.80 19.03
C TYR A 314 -6.43 11.22 19.32
N LYS A 315 -6.66 12.54 19.30
CA LYS A 315 -8.00 13.12 19.40
C LYS A 315 -8.63 13.21 18.01
N GLU A 316 -9.95 13.19 17.97
CA GLU A 316 -10.72 13.36 16.74
C GLU A 316 -10.29 14.63 15.96
N GLN A 317 -10.05 15.73 16.66
CA GLN A 317 -9.57 16.97 16.04
C GLN A 317 -8.25 16.76 15.29
N GLN A 318 -7.28 16.07 15.89
CA GLN A 318 -5.98 15.80 15.25
C GLN A 318 -6.12 14.91 14.01
N LEU A 319 -7.05 13.94 14.05
CA LEU A 319 -7.36 13.13 12.88
C LEU A 319 -7.89 13.99 11.73
N PHE A 320 -8.88 14.85 12.01
CA PHE A 320 -9.45 15.70 10.95
C PHE A 320 -8.47 16.75 10.43
N GLU A 321 -7.59 17.29 11.26
CA GLU A 321 -6.48 18.15 10.82
C GLU A 321 -5.59 17.42 9.82
N LEU A 322 -5.16 16.18 10.13
CA LEU A 322 -4.37 15.35 9.22
C LEU A 322 -5.10 15.07 7.90
N LEU A 323 -6.39 14.70 7.97
CA LEU A 323 -7.17 14.35 6.77
C LEU A 323 -7.44 15.56 5.85
N ARG A 324 -7.36 16.78 6.37
CA ARG A 324 -7.42 18.01 5.56
C ARG A 324 -6.11 18.28 4.81
N GLU A 325 -4.98 17.80 5.33
CA GLU A 325 -3.69 17.89 4.64
C GLU A 325 -3.58 16.81 3.56
N PHE A 326 -4.07 15.60 3.85
CA PHE A 326 -3.95 14.44 2.96
C PHE A 326 -5.20 14.28 2.11
N ASP A 327 -5.00 13.99 0.83
CA ASP A 327 -6.10 13.69 -0.10
C ASP A 327 -6.40 12.18 -0.08
N VAL A 328 -6.95 11.70 1.04
CA VAL A 328 -7.35 10.30 1.22
C VAL A 328 -8.85 10.23 1.44
N GLN A 329 -9.56 9.62 0.50
CA GLN A 329 -11.00 9.45 0.56
C GLN A 329 -11.37 8.25 1.46
N ILE A 330 -12.24 8.45 2.44
CA ILE A 330 -12.58 7.41 3.41
C ILE A 330 -13.98 6.87 3.16
N TYR A 331 -14.06 5.56 2.95
CA TYR A 331 -15.30 4.78 2.98
C TYR A 331 -15.39 4.06 4.31
N ALA A 332 -16.58 3.97 4.88
CA ALA A 332 -16.79 3.28 6.15
C ALA A 332 -17.97 2.30 6.09
N VAL A 333 -17.77 1.12 6.66
CA VAL A 333 -18.82 0.13 6.92
C VAL A 333 -18.97 0.01 8.43
N GLY A 334 -20.06 0.57 8.97
CA GLY A 334 -20.30 0.73 10.40
C GLY A 334 -21.27 -0.32 10.95
N PHE A 335 -20.81 -1.24 11.77
CA PHE A 335 -21.64 -2.24 12.47
C PHE A 335 -22.16 -1.70 13.80
N VAL A 336 -22.94 -0.65 13.74
CA VAL A 336 -23.38 0.11 14.93
C VAL A 336 -24.61 -0.47 15.64
N ASN A 337 -25.25 -1.50 15.07
CA ASN A 337 -26.55 -2.00 15.56
C ASN A 337 -26.46 -2.66 16.94
N ASP A 338 -25.30 -3.22 17.28
CA ASP A 338 -25.04 -3.88 18.57
C ASP A 338 -24.60 -2.92 19.68
N LEU A 339 -24.39 -1.62 19.34
CA LEU A 339 -24.05 -0.61 20.33
C LEU A 339 -25.27 -0.17 21.14
N SER A 340 -25.04 0.24 22.41
CA SER A 340 -26.09 0.75 23.29
C SER A 340 -26.81 1.94 22.65
N LYS A 341 -28.15 1.91 22.72
CA LYS A 341 -29.06 2.97 22.33
C LYS A 341 -29.46 3.88 23.49
N GLU A 342 -29.04 3.55 24.69
CA GLU A 342 -29.30 4.37 25.87
C GLU A 342 -28.40 5.60 25.88
N PRO A 343 -28.98 6.80 26.03
CA PRO A 343 -28.21 8.03 26.13
C PRO A 343 -27.28 8.01 27.36
N ASP A 344 -26.08 8.50 27.23
CA ASP A 344 -25.19 8.79 28.32
C ASP A 344 -25.42 10.23 28.89
N PRO A 345 -24.64 10.69 29.88
CA PRO A 345 -24.78 12.04 30.44
C PRO A 345 -24.62 13.18 29.42
N SER A 346 -24.06 12.92 28.23
CA SER A 346 -24.00 13.89 27.13
C SER A 346 -25.29 14.01 26.33
N GLY A 347 -26.29 13.17 26.61
CA GLY A 347 -27.57 13.11 25.92
C GLY A 347 -27.56 12.32 24.61
N MET A 348 -26.42 11.70 24.23
CA MET A 348 -26.29 10.85 23.05
C MET A 348 -25.93 9.41 23.45
N SER A 349 -26.51 8.45 22.74
CA SER A 349 -26.16 7.05 22.88
C SER A 349 -24.81 6.73 22.21
N ARG A 350 -24.20 5.60 22.56
CA ARG A 350 -22.96 5.12 21.91
C ARG A 350 -23.20 4.89 20.41
N GLN A 351 -24.37 4.35 20.04
CA GLN A 351 -24.74 4.15 18.65
C GLN A 351 -24.81 5.47 17.87
N GLU A 352 -25.41 6.51 18.44
CA GLU A 352 -25.52 7.82 17.79
C GLU A 352 -24.14 8.48 17.63
N LYS A 353 -23.28 8.41 18.65
CA LYS A 353 -21.90 8.92 18.57
C LYS A 353 -21.10 8.21 17.48
N ALA A 354 -21.15 6.88 17.42
CA ALA A 354 -20.50 6.09 16.39
C ALA A 354 -20.98 6.44 14.98
N LYS A 355 -22.30 6.56 14.80
CA LYS A 355 -22.91 7.00 13.53
C LYS A 355 -22.45 8.40 13.14
N ALA A 356 -22.48 9.35 14.08
CA ALA A 356 -22.05 10.72 13.84
C ALA A 356 -20.57 10.80 13.44
N PHE A 357 -19.70 10.09 14.16
CA PHE A 357 -18.28 10.02 13.86
C PHE A 357 -17.99 9.44 12.47
N LEU A 358 -18.52 8.25 12.15
CA LEU A 358 -18.29 7.62 10.86
C LEU A 358 -18.90 8.44 9.70
N THR A 359 -20.03 9.07 9.90
CA THR A 359 -20.67 9.95 8.91
C THR A 359 -19.79 11.17 8.66
N ARG A 360 -19.32 11.83 9.71
CA ARG A 360 -18.43 12.99 9.60
C ARG A 360 -17.12 12.63 8.90
N LEU A 361 -16.51 11.50 9.30
CA LEU A 361 -15.26 11.01 8.74
C LEU A 361 -15.33 10.85 7.21
N THR A 362 -16.41 10.24 6.73
CA THR A 362 -16.61 10.03 5.30
C THR A 362 -17.02 11.30 4.56
N GLN A 363 -17.84 12.16 5.16
CA GLN A 363 -18.29 13.41 4.53
C GLN A 363 -17.12 14.41 4.36
N GLU A 364 -16.28 14.59 5.37
CA GLU A 364 -15.14 15.52 5.29
C GLU A 364 -14.12 15.11 4.23
N THR A 365 -14.00 13.82 3.94
CA THR A 365 -13.07 13.26 2.94
C THR A 365 -13.69 12.97 1.58
N GLY A 366 -14.98 13.21 1.39
CA GLY A 366 -15.69 12.99 0.13
C GLY A 366 -16.04 11.53 -0.17
N GLY A 367 -15.91 10.65 0.83
CA GLY A 367 -16.29 9.25 0.72
C GLY A 367 -17.75 8.98 1.07
N LYS A 368 -18.02 7.77 1.59
CA LYS A 368 -19.38 7.33 1.91
C LYS A 368 -19.40 6.33 3.06
N VAL A 369 -20.41 6.47 3.93
CA VAL A 369 -20.67 5.52 5.01
C VAL A 369 -21.84 4.60 4.67
N TYR A 370 -21.71 3.35 5.10
CA TYR A 370 -22.73 2.32 5.03
C TYR A 370 -22.99 1.78 6.43
N PHE A 371 -24.26 1.64 6.79
CA PHE A 371 -24.69 1.02 8.04
C PHE A 371 -25.56 -0.19 7.71
N PRO A 372 -24.93 -1.37 7.49
CA PRO A 372 -25.68 -2.57 7.13
C PRO A 372 -26.62 -3.01 8.28
N ASN A 373 -27.84 -3.39 7.93
CA ASN A 373 -28.77 -4.01 8.87
C ASN A 373 -28.58 -5.52 8.96
N SER A 374 -27.99 -6.11 7.91
CA SER A 374 -27.71 -7.54 7.79
C SER A 374 -26.33 -7.77 7.18
N MET A 375 -25.67 -8.85 7.57
CA MET A 375 -24.41 -9.28 6.98
C MET A 375 -24.52 -9.62 5.49
N ASP A 376 -25.70 -9.96 5.01
CA ASP A 376 -25.95 -10.27 3.60
C ASP A 376 -25.90 -9.04 2.68
N GLU A 377 -25.91 -7.84 3.26
CA GLU A 377 -25.70 -6.59 2.51
C GLU A 377 -24.23 -6.34 2.14
N LEU A 378 -23.27 -6.97 2.85
CA LEU A 378 -21.84 -6.69 2.68
C LEU A 378 -21.31 -6.93 1.27
N PRO A 379 -21.68 -8.02 0.56
CA PRO A 379 -21.25 -8.19 -0.82
C PRO A 379 -21.69 -7.02 -1.73
N LYS A 380 -22.93 -6.56 -1.57
CA LYS A 380 -23.46 -5.41 -2.32
C LYS A 380 -22.71 -4.13 -1.97
N ILE A 381 -22.45 -3.88 -0.68
CA ILE A 381 -21.70 -2.71 -0.23
C ILE A 381 -20.27 -2.74 -0.82
N ALA A 382 -19.61 -3.90 -0.83
CA ALA A 382 -18.29 -4.05 -1.41
C ALA A 382 -18.27 -3.76 -2.92
N PHE A 383 -19.28 -4.22 -3.66
CA PHE A 383 -19.48 -3.87 -5.08
C PHE A 383 -19.74 -2.38 -5.27
N ASP A 384 -20.59 -1.77 -4.44
CA ASP A 384 -20.87 -0.34 -4.50
C ASP A 384 -19.61 0.49 -4.27
N ILE A 385 -18.82 0.18 -3.24
CA ILE A 385 -17.54 0.86 -2.96
C ILE A 385 -16.58 0.71 -4.15
N SER A 386 -16.42 -0.51 -4.64
CA SER A 386 -15.53 -0.79 -5.79
C SER A 386 -15.99 -0.04 -7.04
N GLY A 387 -17.29 0.03 -7.30
CA GLY A 387 -17.87 0.78 -8.41
C GLY A 387 -17.66 2.28 -8.26
N GLU A 388 -17.89 2.85 -7.07
CA GLU A 388 -17.69 4.26 -6.80
C GLU A 388 -16.23 4.69 -6.95
N LEU A 389 -15.29 3.87 -6.48
CA LEU A 389 -13.85 4.12 -6.68
C LEU A 389 -13.43 4.14 -8.16
N ARG A 390 -14.20 3.50 -9.07
CA ARG A 390 -13.91 3.45 -10.51
C ARG A 390 -14.57 4.56 -11.32
N THR A 391 -15.54 5.26 -10.74
CA THR A 391 -16.36 6.25 -11.45
C THR A 391 -16.07 7.68 -11.00
N GLN A 392 -14.87 7.91 -10.47
CA GLN A 392 -14.45 9.22 -10.01
C GLN A 392 -13.78 10.04 -11.11
N TYR A 393 -13.86 11.34 -10.95
CA TYR A 393 -13.14 12.33 -11.76
C TYR A 393 -11.97 12.86 -10.94
N LEU A 394 -10.78 12.82 -11.50
CA LEU A 394 -9.63 13.51 -10.92
C LEU A 394 -9.55 14.91 -11.53
N ILE A 395 -9.71 15.92 -10.69
CA ILE A 395 -9.63 17.33 -11.08
C ILE A 395 -8.42 17.94 -10.39
N LEU A 396 -7.54 18.57 -11.17
CA LEU A 396 -6.43 19.34 -10.62
C LEU A 396 -6.68 20.83 -10.85
N TYR A 397 -6.34 21.63 -9.86
CA TYR A 397 -6.36 23.09 -9.97
C TYR A 397 -5.20 23.72 -9.21
N THR A 398 -4.78 24.90 -9.66
CA THR A 398 -3.81 25.74 -8.96
C THR A 398 -4.56 26.81 -8.19
N PRO A 399 -4.41 26.88 -6.85
CA PRO A 399 -5.08 27.90 -6.05
C PRO A 399 -4.73 29.31 -6.51
N THR A 400 -5.74 30.16 -6.67
CA THR A 400 -5.53 31.59 -6.98
C THR A 400 -5.07 32.38 -5.76
N ASN A 401 -5.26 31.84 -4.55
CA ASN A 401 -4.73 32.39 -3.31
C ASN A 401 -3.40 31.69 -2.96
N PRO A 402 -2.24 32.34 -3.14
CA PRO A 402 -0.93 31.74 -2.91
C PRO A 402 -0.50 31.75 -1.44
N THR A 403 -1.33 32.27 -0.53
CA THR A 403 -0.97 32.45 0.89
C THR A 403 -0.79 31.10 1.57
N ARG A 404 0.39 30.93 2.18
CA ARG A 404 0.78 29.73 2.95
C ARG A 404 0.73 30.05 4.44
N ASP A 405 -0.45 29.95 5.04
CA ASP A 405 -0.74 30.41 6.41
C ASP A 405 -1.32 29.31 7.32
N GLY A 406 -1.40 28.07 6.83
CA GLY A 406 -1.99 26.95 7.58
C GLY A 406 -3.52 27.02 7.75
N THR A 407 -4.19 28.05 7.20
CA THR A 407 -5.63 28.20 7.38
C THR A 407 -6.41 27.19 6.55
N PHE A 408 -7.59 26.83 7.04
CA PHE A 408 -8.53 25.98 6.32
C PHE A 408 -9.11 26.71 5.11
N ARG A 409 -9.07 26.06 3.94
CA ARG A 409 -9.65 26.50 2.67
C ARG A 409 -10.83 25.62 2.32
N LYS A 410 -12.01 26.19 2.29
CA LYS A 410 -13.24 25.49 1.95
C LYS A 410 -13.28 25.16 0.45
N ILE A 411 -13.53 23.90 0.10
CA ILE A 411 -13.65 23.46 -1.29
C ILE A 411 -15.12 23.17 -1.62
N LYS A 412 -15.54 23.61 -2.79
CA LYS A 412 -16.86 23.31 -3.34
C LYS A 412 -16.74 23.02 -4.83
N VAL A 413 -17.30 21.91 -5.26
CA VAL A 413 -17.38 21.57 -6.68
C VAL A 413 -18.86 21.62 -7.09
N LEU A 414 -19.13 22.36 -8.14
CA LEU A 414 -20.45 22.36 -8.79
C LEU A 414 -20.35 21.59 -10.11
N VAL A 415 -21.42 20.90 -10.44
CA VAL A 415 -21.55 20.16 -11.69
C VAL A 415 -22.81 20.63 -12.42
N ALA A 416 -22.72 20.76 -13.74
CA ALA A 416 -23.82 21.14 -14.58
C ALA A 416 -24.96 20.13 -14.52
N GLU A 417 -26.19 20.61 -14.57
CA GLU A 417 -27.39 19.78 -14.65
C GLU A 417 -27.33 18.88 -15.89
N GLY A 418 -27.97 17.74 -15.80
CA GLY A 418 -28.13 16.81 -16.90
C GLY A 418 -29.20 17.24 -17.91
N ALA A 419 -29.42 16.39 -18.89
CA ALA A 419 -30.57 16.55 -19.78
C ALA A 419 -31.88 16.60 -18.99
N ASN A 420 -32.84 17.39 -19.46
CA ASN A 420 -34.10 17.60 -18.78
C ASN A 420 -34.01 18.16 -17.34
N LYS A 421 -32.93 18.94 -17.05
CA LYS A 421 -32.65 19.50 -15.73
C LYS A 421 -32.43 18.43 -14.63
N GLU A 422 -31.92 17.25 -15.02
CA GLU A 422 -31.56 16.24 -14.03
C GLU A 422 -30.52 16.80 -13.05
N LYS A 423 -30.93 16.83 -11.77
CA LYS A 423 -30.02 17.31 -10.70
C LYS A 423 -28.85 16.37 -10.54
N ARG A 424 -27.64 16.95 -10.55
CA ARG A 424 -26.38 16.27 -10.29
C ARG A 424 -25.70 16.87 -9.09
N ILE A 425 -25.03 16.04 -8.30
CA ILE A 425 -24.36 16.44 -7.07
C ILE A 425 -22.91 15.97 -7.18
N ALA A 426 -21.99 16.91 -7.12
CA ALA A 426 -20.57 16.60 -6.99
C ALA A 426 -20.23 16.44 -5.50
N ILE A 427 -19.52 15.36 -5.18
CA ILE A 427 -19.09 15.00 -3.83
C ILE A 427 -17.58 14.88 -3.85
N THR A 428 -16.93 15.65 -3.00
CA THR A 428 -15.47 15.65 -2.81
C THR A 428 -15.16 16.04 -1.37
N ARG A 429 -13.90 16.10 -0.97
CA ARG A 429 -13.51 16.61 0.35
C ARG A 429 -14.03 18.03 0.56
N THR A 430 -14.35 18.37 1.81
CA THR A 430 -14.97 19.66 2.16
C THR A 430 -13.99 20.82 2.14
N GLY A 431 -12.69 20.52 2.21
CA GLY A 431 -11.65 21.53 2.20
C GLY A 431 -10.26 20.95 2.44
N ARG A 432 -9.28 21.81 2.55
CA ARG A 432 -7.88 21.50 2.85
C ARG A 432 -7.28 22.56 3.76
N ASN A 433 -6.17 22.24 4.40
CA ASN A 433 -5.36 23.28 5.02
C ASN A 433 -4.37 23.82 3.97
N SER A 434 -4.17 25.16 3.98
CA SER A 434 -3.06 25.77 3.24
C SER A 434 -1.74 25.28 3.87
N PRO A 435 -0.66 25.04 3.10
CA PRO A 435 0.63 24.75 3.70
C PRO A 435 1.07 25.87 4.63
N THR A 436 1.87 25.56 5.63
CA THR A 436 2.64 26.54 6.40
C THR A 436 3.98 26.78 5.71
N LYS A 437 4.52 28.00 5.86
CA LYS A 437 5.84 28.36 5.33
C LYS A 437 6.94 27.51 5.92
#